data_0794c9612ad62432348c855d6a0226af
#
_entry.id   0794c9612ad62432348c855d6a0226af
#
_cell.length_a   1.000
_cell.length_b   1.000
_cell.length_c   1.000
_cell.angle_alpha   90.00
_cell.angle_beta   90.00
_cell.angle_gamma   90.00
#
_symmetry.space_group_name_H-M   'P 1'
#
loop_
_entity.id
_entity.type
_entity.pdbx_description
1 polymer ?
#
loop_
_entity_poly.entity_id
_entity_poly.type
_entity_poly.pdbx_seq_one_letter_code
_entity_poly.pdbx_strand_id
1 'polypeptide(L)'
;MIVRDRPSGLRLFFVLRGSILKQIRGPLLANIALAVLVTVTHGIFFEHKVIVTTIPFTLMGLPLAIFLGFRNNACYDRYWEARKLWGDLLLRSRNLARQALSLIDLPGQPMLGQLDDVRTRLILRTIAFAQALKHQLRGTQDHAGEVQAWLQPAEWQALTPALNKSAALTLTMGADLKQAREQGLVDSVRAAQIDATLSAITAAGAACERIKSSPLPFSYSLLLHRTAYLYCFLLPFGLVDSIGLMTPFVVAIVAYTFFGLDALGDEIEEPFGLLANDLPLDAICRTIEIDMRQALGDTAPPSALQPIDYCLM
;
A
#
# COMPACT_ATOMS: atom_id res chain seq x y z
N MET A 1 -1.86 7.78 2.07
CA MET A 1 -3.21 7.43 2.62
C MET A 1 -4.01 8.69 2.91
N ILE A 2 -5.30 8.74 2.55
CA ILE A 2 -6.17 9.88 2.91
C ILE A 2 -6.52 9.80 4.40
N VAL A 3 -6.16 10.84 5.14
CA VAL A 3 -6.49 11.04 6.56
C VAL A 3 -7.36 12.29 6.66
N ARG A 4 -8.66 12.08 6.84
CA ARG A 4 -9.64 13.16 6.83
C ARG A 4 -10.78 12.86 7.80
N ASP A 5 -11.24 13.88 8.51
CA ASP A 5 -12.49 13.79 9.24
C ASP A 5 -13.65 13.53 8.29
N ARG A 6 -14.53 12.61 8.65
CA ARG A 6 -15.65 12.23 7.79
C ARG A 6 -16.64 13.38 7.69
N PRO A 7 -16.78 14.01 6.50
CA PRO A 7 -17.77 15.08 6.32
C PRO A 7 -19.18 14.53 6.47
N SER A 8 -20.09 15.36 6.97
CA SER A 8 -21.49 14.96 7.18
C SER A 8 -22.30 14.93 5.88
N GLY A 9 -23.15 13.91 5.72
CA GLY A 9 -24.25 13.85 4.78
C GLY A 9 -23.91 14.27 3.34
N LEU A 10 -24.61 15.29 2.83
CA LEU A 10 -24.48 15.77 1.44
C LEU A 10 -23.08 16.27 1.07
N ARG A 11 -22.29 16.76 2.04
CA ARG A 11 -20.91 17.20 1.76
C ARG A 11 -20.03 16.06 1.31
N LEU A 12 -20.27 14.83 1.78
CA LEU A 12 -19.53 13.65 1.34
C LEU A 12 -19.73 13.38 -0.16
N PHE A 13 -20.92 13.65 -0.68
CA PHE A 13 -21.26 13.45 -2.09
C PHE A 13 -20.43 14.32 -3.05
N PHE A 14 -19.99 15.51 -2.59
CA PHE A 14 -19.23 16.46 -3.41
C PHE A 14 -17.72 16.40 -3.15
N VAL A 15 -17.22 15.39 -2.44
CA VAL A 15 -15.78 15.23 -2.20
C VAL A 15 -15.09 14.72 -3.46
N LEU A 16 -14.21 15.54 -4.03
CA LEU A 16 -13.42 15.18 -5.21
C LEU A 16 -11.99 14.71 -4.87
N ARG A 17 -11.39 15.23 -3.76
CA ARG A 17 -10.05 14.81 -3.33
C ARG A 17 -10.07 13.42 -2.71
N GLY A 18 -9.22 12.53 -3.20
CA GLY A 18 -9.21 11.12 -2.80
C GLY A 18 -10.36 10.30 -3.39
N SER A 19 -11.11 10.85 -4.35
CA SER A 19 -12.16 10.15 -5.07
C SER A 19 -11.60 9.49 -6.33
N ILE A 20 -12.05 8.28 -6.60
CA ILE A 20 -11.76 7.52 -7.82
C ILE A 20 -12.24 8.23 -9.09
N LEU A 21 -13.14 9.22 -8.95
CA LEU A 21 -13.70 9.98 -10.07
C LEU A 21 -12.63 10.63 -10.95
N LYS A 22 -11.50 11.05 -10.36
CA LYS A 22 -10.39 11.63 -11.11
C LYS A 22 -9.78 10.63 -12.10
N GLN A 23 -9.73 9.35 -11.76
CA GLN A 23 -9.16 8.29 -12.59
C GLN A 23 -10.13 7.90 -13.71
N ILE A 24 -11.43 7.78 -13.40
CA ILE A 24 -12.44 7.29 -14.35
C ILE A 24 -13.09 8.40 -15.21
N ARG A 25 -12.77 9.69 -14.99
CA ARG A 25 -13.42 10.83 -15.68
C ARG A 25 -13.39 10.72 -17.20
N GLY A 26 -12.29 10.23 -17.79
CA GLY A 26 -12.14 10.08 -19.23
C GLY A 26 -13.16 9.10 -19.81
N PRO A 27 -13.09 7.81 -19.43
CA PRO A 27 -14.04 6.81 -19.91
C PRO A 27 -15.50 7.12 -19.52
N LEU A 28 -15.73 7.70 -18.35
CA LEU A 28 -17.08 8.09 -17.92
C LEU A 28 -17.68 9.19 -18.83
N LEU A 29 -16.92 10.25 -19.12
CA LEU A 29 -17.38 11.30 -20.04
C LEU A 29 -17.59 10.80 -21.47
N ALA A 30 -16.69 9.94 -21.95
CA ALA A 30 -16.83 9.31 -23.27
C ALA A 30 -18.12 8.46 -23.35
N ASN A 31 -18.40 7.70 -22.30
CA ASN A 31 -19.61 6.88 -22.24
C ASN A 31 -20.90 7.72 -22.15
N ILE A 32 -20.88 8.80 -21.36
CA ILE A 32 -22.01 9.75 -21.28
C ILE A 32 -22.23 10.42 -22.65
N ALA A 33 -21.16 10.87 -23.32
CA ALA A 33 -21.27 11.47 -24.66
C ALA A 33 -21.87 10.50 -25.68
N LEU A 34 -21.43 9.22 -25.64
CA LEU A 34 -22.01 8.17 -26.45
C LEU A 34 -23.50 7.97 -26.14
N ALA A 35 -23.87 7.92 -24.86
CA ALA A 35 -25.24 7.76 -24.44
C ALA A 35 -26.16 8.93 -24.92
N VAL A 36 -25.67 10.16 -24.86
CA VAL A 36 -26.36 11.33 -25.41
C VAL A 36 -26.55 11.20 -26.92
N LEU A 37 -25.44 10.83 -27.64
CA LEU A 37 -25.50 10.62 -29.09
C LEU A 37 -26.55 9.57 -29.48
N VAL A 38 -26.50 8.40 -28.84
CA VAL A 38 -27.44 7.29 -29.05
C VAL A 38 -28.89 7.74 -28.77
N THR A 39 -29.09 8.53 -27.72
CA THR A 39 -30.42 9.05 -27.36
C THR A 39 -30.97 10.02 -28.40
N VAL A 40 -30.14 10.96 -28.86
CA VAL A 40 -30.53 11.96 -29.88
C VAL A 40 -30.83 11.31 -31.23
N THR A 41 -30.03 10.29 -31.61
CA THR A 41 -30.22 9.58 -32.88
C THR A 41 -31.24 8.45 -32.79
N HIS A 42 -31.83 8.20 -31.61
CA HIS A 42 -32.69 7.05 -31.35
C HIS A 42 -32.04 5.70 -31.77
N GLY A 43 -30.70 5.64 -31.69
CA GLY A 43 -29.93 4.45 -32.09
C GLY A 43 -29.84 4.22 -33.61
N ILE A 44 -30.22 5.23 -34.43
CA ILE A 44 -30.15 5.14 -35.88
C ILE A 44 -28.80 5.73 -36.34
N PHE A 45 -27.97 4.90 -36.98
CA PHE A 45 -26.71 5.31 -37.57
C PHE A 45 -26.69 4.93 -39.07
N PHE A 46 -26.46 5.89 -39.95
CA PHE A 46 -26.40 5.67 -41.41
C PHE A 46 -27.58 4.83 -41.95
N GLU A 47 -28.80 5.20 -41.60
CA GLU A 47 -30.06 4.51 -42.02
C GLU A 47 -30.30 3.12 -41.38
N HIS A 48 -29.42 2.66 -40.52
CA HIS A 48 -29.60 1.39 -39.82
C HIS A 48 -29.82 1.60 -38.34
N LYS A 49 -30.91 1.03 -37.81
CA LYS A 49 -31.20 1.04 -36.37
C LYS A 49 -30.48 -0.12 -35.70
N VAL A 50 -29.64 0.20 -34.73
CA VAL A 50 -29.01 -0.81 -33.86
C VAL A 50 -30.04 -1.21 -32.80
N ILE A 51 -30.70 -2.35 -33.01
CA ILE A 51 -31.70 -2.87 -32.06
C ILE A 51 -31.00 -3.88 -31.15
N VAL A 52 -30.84 -3.52 -29.90
CA VAL A 52 -30.32 -4.43 -28.86
C VAL A 52 -31.37 -4.53 -27.75
N THR A 53 -31.80 -5.73 -27.44
CA THR A 53 -32.75 -5.96 -26.34
C THR A 53 -32.07 -5.75 -24.99
N THR A 54 -32.82 -5.43 -23.94
CA THR A 54 -32.31 -5.26 -22.57
C THR A 54 -31.91 -6.56 -21.89
N ILE A 55 -32.35 -7.70 -22.39
CA ILE A 55 -32.13 -9.02 -21.79
C ILE A 55 -30.66 -9.38 -21.63
N PRO A 56 -29.76 -9.23 -22.64
CA PRO A 56 -28.34 -9.53 -22.48
C PRO A 56 -27.69 -8.66 -21.38
N PHE A 57 -28.08 -7.40 -21.23
CA PHE A 57 -27.55 -6.52 -20.20
C PHE A 57 -27.96 -6.94 -18.79
N THR A 58 -29.20 -7.39 -18.61
CA THR A 58 -29.67 -7.94 -17.35
C THR A 58 -28.92 -9.23 -16.99
N LEU A 59 -28.71 -10.11 -17.96
CA LEU A 59 -28.00 -11.39 -17.76
C LEU A 59 -26.50 -11.18 -17.49
N MET A 60 -25.86 -10.17 -18.11
CA MET A 60 -24.42 -9.90 -17.93
C MET A 60 -24.13 -9.01 -16.72
N GLY A 61 -25.03 -8.11 -16.37
CA GLY A 61 -24.82 -7.14 -15.30
C GLY A 61 -24.63 -7.80 -13.92
N LEU A 62 -25.42 -8.82 -13.62
CA LEU A 62 -25.33 -9.52 -12.34
C LEU A 62 -24.01 -10.31 -12.17
N PRO A 63 -23.60 -11.19 -13.09
CA PRO A 63 -22.30 -11.86 -13.01
C PRO A 63 -21.15 -10.86 -12.96
N LEU A 64 -21.18 -9.81 -13.77
CA LEU A 64 -20.14 -8.77 -13.77
C LEU A 64 -20.00 -8.11 -12.39
N ALA A 65 -21.12 -7.73 -11.76
CA ALA A 65 -21.12 -7.14 -10.42
C ALA A 65 -20.55 -8.12 -9.37
N ILE A 66 -20.91 -9.40 -9.44
CA ILE A 66 -20.42 -10.43 -8.53
C ILE A 66 -18.90 -10.62 -8.68
N PHE A 67 -18.41 -10.77 -9.91
CA PHE A 67 -16.98 -10.99 -10.15
C PHE A 67 -16.13 -9.75 -9.83
N LEU A 68 -16.60 -8.54 -10.11
CA LEU A 68 -15.95 -7.30 -9.64
C LEU A 68 -15.92 -7.24 -8.12
N GLY A 69 -16.99 -7.66 -7.44
CA GLY A 69 -17.02 -7.79 -5.99
C GLY A 69 -15.96 -8.75 -5.45
N PHE A 70 -15.81 -9.93 -6.06
CA PHE A 70 -14.76 -10.89 -5.67
C PHE A 70 -13.37 -10.34 -5.90
N ARG A 71 -13.11 -9.66 -7.03
CA ARG A 71 -11.83 -9.00 -7.29
C ARG A 71 -11.52 -7.96 -6.23
N ASN A 72 -12.46 -7.08 -5.95
CA ASN A 72 -12.28 -6.01 -4.97
C ASN A 72 -12.05 -6.56 -3.56
N ASN A 73 -12.71 -7.65 -3.17
CA ASN A 73 -12.43 -8.33 -1.90
C ASN A 73 -11.01 -8.88 -1.86
N ALA A 74 -10.54 -9.54 -2.92
CA ALA A 74 -9.17 -10.05 -2.98
C ALA A 74 -8.12 -8.92 -2.95
N CYS A 75 -8.36 -7.78 -3.63
CA CYS A 75 -7.52 -6.59 -3.56
C CYS A 75 -7.52 -6.00 -2.13
N TYR A 76 -8.69 -5.91 -1.50
CA TYR A 76 -8.83 -5.41 -0.14
C TYR A 76 -8.10 -6.30 0.88
N ASP A 77 -8.16 -7.62 0.74
CA ASP A 77 -7.43 -8.55 1.61
C ASP A 77 -5.92 -8.34 1.52
N ARG A 78 -5.38 -8.14 0.31
CA ARG A 78 -3.97 -7.78 0.10
C ARG A 78 -3.61 -6.48 0.80
N TYR A 79 -4.40 -5.44 0.60
CA TYR A 79 -4.20 -4.13 1.24
C TYR A 79 -4.24 -4.24 2.76
N TRP A 80 -5.21 -4.98 3.28
CA TRP A 80 -5.39 -5.17 4.72
C TRP A 80 -4.27 -5.99 5.35
N GLU A 81 -3.80 -7.03 4.66
CA GLU A 81 -2.64 -7.82 5.06
C GLU A 81 -1.39 -6.93 5.12
N ALA A 82 -1.11 -6.15 4.08
CA ALA A 82 0.01 -5.22 4.04
C ALA A 82 -0.02 -4.23 5.21
N ARG A 83 -1.19 -3.69 5.51
CA ARG A 83 -1.39 -2.79 6.65
C ARG A 83 -1.08 -3.46 7.99
N LYS A 84 -1.52 -4.70 8.19
CA LYS A 84 -1.23 -5.47 9.41
C LYS A 84 0.27 -5.75 9.54
N LEU A 85 0.94 -6.12 8.47
CA LEU A 85 2.37 -6.41 8.46
C LEU A 85 3.22 -5.20 8.84
N TRP A 86 2.89 -4.01 8.35
CA TRP A 86 3.57 -2.77 8.75
C TRP A 86 3.27 -2.38 10.20
N GLY A 87 2.07 -2.66 10.70
CA GLY A 87 1.74 -2.52 12.12
C GLY A 87 2.52 -3.51 13.00
N ASP A 88 2.68 -4.76 12.55
CA ASP A 88 3.48 -5.77 13.25
C ASP A 88 4.97 -5.39 13.23
N LEU A 89 5.50 -4.87 12.11
CA LEU A 89 6.87 -4.36 12.03
C LEU A 89 7.12 -3.27 13.08
N LEU A 90 6.23 -2.30 13.24
CA LEU A 90 6.32 -1.27 14.27
C LEU A 90 6.34 -1.89 15.68
N LEU A 91 5.45 -2.85 15.95
CA LEU A 91 5.41 -3.56 17.23
C LEU A 91 6.73 -4.30 17.52
N ARG A 92 7.25 -5.04 16.52
CA ARG A 92 8.50 -5.80 16.65
C ARG A 92 9.72 -4.89 16.82
N SER A 93 9.72 -3.73 16.18
CA SER A 93 10.76 -2.71 16.35
C SER A 93 10.83 -2.23 17.81
N ARG A 94 9.69 -1.91 18.41
CA ARG A 94 9.60 -1.55 19.83
C ARG A 94 10.05 -2.68 20.75
N ASN A 95 9.65 -3.92 20.45
CA ASN A 95 10.09 -5.09 21.22
C ASN A 95 11.59 -5.30 21.13
N LEU A 96 12.18 -5.17 19.95
CA LEU A 96 13.63 -5.33 19.76
C LEU A 96 14.40 -4.25 20.55
N ALA A 97 13.95 -2.98 20.49
CA ALA A 97 14.58 -1.92 21.26
C ALA A 97 14.53 -2.20 22.77
N ARG A 98 13.36 -2.58 23.30
CA ARG A 98 13.22 -2.97 24.70
C ARG A 98 14.13 -4.16 25.05
N GLN A 99 14.19 -5.19 24.22
CA GLN A 99 15.02 -6.38 24.46
C GLN A 99 16.51 -6.03 24.39
N ALA A 100 16.96 -5.24 23.42
CA ALA A 100 18.34 -4.81 23.32
C ALA A 100 18.77 -4.04 24.59
N LEU A 101 17.91 -3.16 25.11
CA LEU A 101 18.19 -2.34 26.28
C LEU A 101 18.10 -3.10 27.61
N SER A 102 17.29 -4.16 27.69
CA SER A 102 17.01 -4.84 28.96
C SER A 102 17.60 -6.23 29.08
N LEU A 103 18.03 -6.86 27.96
CA LEU A 103 18.52 -8.25 27.96
C LEU A 103 20.00 -8.38 27.58
N ILE A 104 20.63 -7.32 27.07
CA ILE A 104 22.06 -7.29 26.76
C ILE A 104 22.76 -6.56 27.89
N ASP A 105 23.61 -7.28 28.61
CA ASP A 105 24.33 -6.78 29.79
C ASP A 105 25.61 -6.07 29.34
N LEU A 106 25.54 -4.78 29.03
CA LEU A 106 26.66 -3.93 28.69
C LEU A 106 26.70 -2.73 29.65
N PRO A 107 27.85 -2.40 30.27
CA PRO A 107 27.95 -1.25 31.16
C PRO A 107 27.69 0.07 30.42
N GLY A 108 27.09 1.02 31.10
CA GLY A 108 26.74 2.33 30.58
C GLY A 108 25.38 2.36 29.86
N GLN A 109 24.96 3.59 29.54
CA GLN A 109 23.72 3.84 28.81
C GLN A 109 24.03 3.92 27.31
N PRO A 110 23.32 3.18 26.43
CA PRO A 110 23.49 3.32 24.99
C PRO A 110 22.97 4.69 24.55
N MET A 111 23.69 5.34 23.67
CA MET A 111 23.36 6.68 23.18
C MET A 111 23.32 6.71 21.65
N LEU A 112 22.50 7.62 21.12
CA LEU A 112 22.46 7.88 19.68
C LEU A 112 23.88 8.25 19.18
N GLY A 113 24.34 7.58 18.11
CA GLY A 113 25.68 7.80 17.54
C GLY A 113 26.78 6.91 18.09
N GLN A 114 26.58 6.18 19.20
CA GLN A 114 27.54 5.20 19.72
C GLN A 114 27.44 3.86 18.97
N LEU A 115 27.93 3.82 17.74
CA LEU A 115 27.85 2.63 16.88
C LEU A 115 28.75 1.45 17.35
N ASP A 116 29.61 1.66 18.34
CA ASP A 116 30.38 0.58 18.96
C ASP A 116 29.55 -0.24 19.95
N ASP A 117 28.47 0.32 20.47
CA ASP A 117 27.51 -0.38 21.33
C ASP A 117 26.56 -1.24 20.48
N VAL A 118 26.57 -2.56 20.73
CA VAL A 118 25.71 -3.51 20.01
C VAL A 118 24.22 -3.21 20.16
N ARG A 119 23.79 -2.67 21.33
CA ARG A 119 22.39 -2.26 21.58
C ARG A 119 21.99 -1.12 20.65
N THR A 120 22.86 -0.11 20.55
CA THR A 120 22.67 1.03 19.64
C THR A 120 22.62 0.56 18.19
N ARG A 121 23.56 -0.32 17.77
CA ARG A 121 23.56 -0.85 16.39
C ARG A 121 22.26 -1.60 16.06
N LEU A 122 21.79 -2.49 16.94
CA LEU A 122 20.55 -3.23 16.73
C LEU A 122 19.34 -2.28 16.55
N ILE A 123 19.25 -1.23 17.39
CA ILE A 123 18.16 -0.27 17.35
C ILE A 123 18.23 0.59 16.07
N LEU A 124 19.39 1.12 15.70
CA LEU A 124 19.54 1.96 14.50
C LEU A 124 19.35 1.17 13.21
N ARG A 125 19.82 -0.10 13.16
CA ARG A 125 19.57 -0.97 11.99
C ARG A 125 18.10 -1.33 11.83
N THR A 126 17.31 -1.27 12.89
CA THR A 126 15.84 -1.42 12.76
C THR A 126 15.22 -0.26 11.98
N ILE A 127 15.70 0.97 12.17
CA ILE A 127 15.31 2.11 11.34
C ILE A 127 15.77 1.90 9.90
N ALA A 128 17.04 1.54 9.70
CA ALA A 128 17.60 1.24 8.38
C ALA A 128 16.82 0.14 7.64
N PHE A 129 16.41 -0.91 8.37
CA PHE A 129 15.57 -2.00 7.83
C PHE A 129 14.23 -1.48 7.31
N ALA A 130 13.52 -0.69 8.11
CA ALA A 130 12.22 -0.17 7.72
C ALA A 130 12.32 0.74 6.47
N GLN A 131 13.35 1.60 6.40
CA GLN A 131 13.62 2.45 5.24
C GLN A 131 14.02 1.63 4.01
N ALA A 132 14.90 0.64 4.18
CA ALA A 132 15.30 -0.24 3.08
C ALA A 132 14.12 -1.03 2.51
N LEU A 133 13.27 -1.59 3.39
CA LEU A 133 12.04 -2.29 2.99
C LEU A 133 11.09 -1.36 2.23
N LYS A 134 10.86 -0.13 2.72
CA LYS A 134 10.05 0.87 2.03
C LYS A 134 10.55 1.13 0.60
N HIS A 135 11.84 1.40 0.44
CA HIS A 135 12.43 1.64 -0.89
C HIS A 135 12.31 0.42 -1.81
N GLN A 136 12.53 -0.77 -1.28
CA GLN A 136 12.40 -2.01 -2.04
C GLN A 136 10.95 -2.25 -2.52
N LEU A 137 9.96 -2.04 -1.66
CA LEU A 137 8.55 -2.22 -2.00
C LEU A 137 8.05 -1.18 -3.02
N ARG A 138 8.54 0.07 -2.92
CA ARG A 138 8.24 1.14 -3.88
C ARG A 138 9.05 1.07 -5.17
N GLY A 139 10.10 0.25 -5.23
CA GLY A 139 11.03 0.22 -6.35
C GLY A 139 11.84 1.52 -6.48
N THR A 140 12.05 2.23 -5.38
CA THR A 140 12.83 3.47 -5.32
C THR A 140 14.25 3.20 -4.81
N GLN A 141 15.18 4.11 -5.13
CA GLN A 141 16.53 4.07 -4.57
C GLN A 141 16.62 5.00 -3.36
N ASP A 142 17.56 4.70 -2.45
CA ASP A 142 17.88 5.56 -1.29
C ASP A 142 18.69 6.79 -1.71
N HIS A 143 18.08 7.69 -2.46
CA HIS A 143 18.73 8.93 -2.91
C HIS A 143 18.92 9.97 -1.81
N ALA A 144 18.12 9.90 -0.76
CA ALA A 144 18.15 10.84 0.36
C ALA A 144 19.07 10.38 1.51
N GLY A 145 19.69 9.22 1.40
CA GLY A 145 20.52 8.66 2.47
C GLY A 145 19.72 8.20 3.70
N GLU A 146 18.41 7.90 3.52
CA GLU A 146 17.53 7.52 4.62
C GLU A 146 17.93 6.20 5.29
N VAL A 147 18.56 5.29 4.54
CA VAL A 147 19.14 4.05 5.07
C VAL A 147 20.55 4.28 5.56
N GLN A 148 21.37 4.97 4.76
CA GLN A 148 22.78 5.23 5.05
C GLN A 148 23.01 5.98 6.38
N ALA A 149 22.12 6.90 6.73
CA ALA A 149 22.23 7.72 7.93
C ALA A 149 22.31 6.91 9.24
N TRP A 150 21.87 5.66 9.24
CA TRP A 150 21.79 4.79 10.42
C TRP A 150 22.86 3.71 10.49
N LEU A 151 23.79 3.71 9.52
CA LEU A 151 24.82 2.69 9.37
C LEU A 151 26.22 3.29 9.39
N GLN A 152 27.20 2.49 9.77
CA GLN A 152 28.61 2.88 9.59
C GLN A 152 28.94 2.97 8.09
N PRO A 153 29.87 3.86 7.67
CA PRO A 153 30.25 3.97 6.26
C PRO A 153 30.71 2.65 5.62
N ALA A 154 31.48 1.85 6.35
CA ALA A 154 31.95 0.55 5.88
C ALA A 154 30.80 -0.45 5.71
N GLU A 155 29.83 -0.43 6.61
CA GLU A 155 28.62 -1.26 6.54
C GLU A 155 27.75 -0.87 5.34
N TRP A 156 27.56 0.42 5.10
CA TRP A 156 26.84 0.90 3.94
C TRP A 156 27.49 0.47 2.63
N GLN A 157 28.82 0.57 2.54
CA GLN A 157 29.56 0.09 1.37
C GLN A 157 29.37 -1.42 1.13
N ALA A 158 29.39 -2.22 2.20
CA ALA A 158 29.13 -3.66 2.12
C ALA A 158 27.68 -3.99 1.75
N LEU A 159 26.72 -3.16 2.17
CA LEU A 159 25.29 -3.31 1.90
C LEU A 159 24.90 -2.86 0.48
N THR A 160 25.62 -1.91 -0.11
CA THR A 160 25.27 -1.31 -1.41
C THR A 160 25.05 -2.31 -2.53
N PRO A 161 25.89 -3.38 -2.72
CA PRO A 161 25.70 -4.37 -3.78
C PRO A 161 24.58 -5.37 -3.50
N ALA A 162 23.99 -5.39 -2.29
CA ALA A 162 22.93 -6.33 -1.95
C ALA A 162 21.64 -6.01 -2.72
N LEU A 163 21.08 -7.02 -3.39
CA LEU A 163 19.79 -6.89 -4.07
C LEU A 163 18.65 -6.69 -3.08
N ASN A 164 18.71 -7.39 -1.95
CA ASN A 164 17.76 -7.27 -0.85
C ASN A 164 18.47 -6.69 0.37
N LYS A 165 18.43 -5.35 0.50
CA LYS A 165 19.11 -4.65 1.59
C LYS A 165 18.45 -4.92 2.95
N SER A 166 17.12 -5.07 3.00
CA SER A 166 16.42 -5.38 4.24
C SER A 166 16.82 -6.74 4.80
N ALA A 167 16.90 -7.78 3.95
CA ALA A 167 17.38 -9.09 4.36
C ALA A 167 18.86 -9.08 4.78
N ALA A 168 19.73 -8.36 4.07
CA ALA A 168 21.13 -8.24 4.43
C ALA A 168 21.32 -7.55 5.79
N LEU A 169 20.48 -6.57 6.14
CA LEU A 169 20.51 -5.93 7.46
C LEU A 169 20.15 -6.91 8.58
N THR A 170 19.17 -7.77 8.39
CA THR A 170 18.82 -8.76 9.42
C THR A 170 19.91 -9.81 9.61
N LEU A 171 20.68 -10.16 8.55
CA LEU A 171 21.88 -11.00 8.68
C LEU A 171 22.97 -10.33 9.55
N THR A 172 23.22 -9.04 9.32
CA THR A 172 24.18 -8.28 10.15
C THR A 172 23.72 -8.17 11.61
N MET A 173 22.42 -7.98 11.85
CA MET A 173 21.86 -7.95 13.21
C MET A 173 22.01 -9.31 13.91
N GLY A 174 21.80 -10.41 13.19
CA GLY A 174 22.06 -11.78 13.70
C GLY A 174 23.53 -12.03 14.01
N ALA A 175 24.45 -11.51 13.18
CA ALA A 175 25.90 -11.61 13.44
C ALA A 175 26.31 -10.83 14.71
N ASP A 176 25.76 -9.64 14.93
CA ASP A 176 25.97 -8.87 16.16
C ASP A 176 25.45 -9.62 17.40
N LEU A 177 24.28 -10.23 17.30
CA LEU A 177 23.73 -11.03 18.40
C LEU A 177 24.59 -12.24 18.71
N LYS A 178 25.14 -12.92 17.69
CA LYS A 178 26.10 -14.00 17.85
C LYS A 178 27.37 -13.53 18.58
N GLN A 179 27.94 -12.40 18.13
CA GLN A 179 29.12 -11.80 18.75
C GLN A 179 28.85 -11.40 20.21
N ALA A 180 27.72 -10.77 20.51
CA ALA A 180 27.34 -10.41 21.87
C ALA A 180 27.25 -11.64 22.80
N ARG A 181 26.73 -12.76 22.28
CA ARG A 181 26.69 -14.02 23.02
C ARG A 181 28.08 -14.59 23.26
N GLU A 182 28.95 -14.59 22.26
CA GLU A 182 30.33 -15.07 22.38
C GLU A 182 31.16 -14.24 23.37
N GLN A 183 30.86 -12.96 23.49
CA GLN A 183 31.44 -12.04 24.47
C GLN A 183 30.84 -12.16 25.88
N GLY A 184 29.81 -13.00 26.07
CA GLY A 184 29.13 -13.16 27.35
C GLY A 184 28.19 -11.99 27.75
N LEU A 185 27.89 -11.11 26.81
CA LEU A 185 26.98 -9.96 27.04
C LEU A 185 25.51 -10.36 27.08
N VAL A 186 25.18 -11.53 26.59
CA VAL A 186 23.84 -12.10 26.59
C VAL A 186 23.92 -13.62 26.71
N ASP A 187 23.13 -14.21 27.58
CA ASP A 187 23.04 -15.66 27.70
C ASP A 187 22.23 -16.28 26.52
N SER A 188 22.32 -17.60 26.38
CA SER A 188 21.69 -18.31 25.24
C SER A 188 20.16 -18.22 25.24
N VAL A 189 19.51 -18.12 26.41
CA VAL A 189 18.04 -18.03 26.51
C VAL A 189 17.56 -16.65 26.07
N ARG A 190 18.21 -15.59 26.57
CA ARG A 190 17.90 -14.21 26.17
C ARG A 190 18.25 -13.96 24.71
N ALA A 191 19.38 -14.49 24.21
CA ALA A 191 19.75 -14.41 22.81
C ALA A 191 18.67 -15.05 21.91
N ALA A 192 18.14 -16.22 22.28
CA ALA A 192 17.05 -16.85 21.53
C ALA A 192 15.76 -16.01 21.52
N GLN A 193 15.45 -15.27 22.60
CA GLN A 193 14.31 -14.34 22.62
C GLN A 193 14.49 -13.15 21.67
N ILE A 194 15.72 -12.59 21.60
CA ILE A 194 16.04 -11.50 20.67
C ILE A 194 16.00 -12.02 19.25
N ASP A 195 16.56 -13.19 18.97
CA ASP A 195 16.56 -13.82 17.64
C ASP A 195 15.14 -14.15 17.16
N ALA A 196 14.24 -14.57 18.05
CA ALA A 196 12.83 -14.74 17.71
C ALA A 196 12.16 -13.43 17.24
N THR A 197 12.56 -12.29 17.82
CA THR A 197 12.06 -10.96 17.38
C THR A 197 12.67 -10.57 16.03
N LEU A 198 13.97 -10.83 15.81
CA LEU A 198 14.62 -10.62 14.50
C LEU A 198 13.98 -11.50 13.41
N SER A 199 13.71 -12.77 13.73
CA SER A 199 12.98 -13.67 12.84
C SER A 199 11.58 -13.14 12.49
N ALA A 200 10.85 -12.56 13.46
CA ALA A 200 9.54 -11.97 13.21
C ALA A 200 9.63 -10.70 12.34
N ILE A 201 10.65 -9.86 12.51
CA ILE A 201 10.93 -8.71 11.63
C ILE A 201 11.21 -9.19 10.21
N THR A 202 12.06 -10.21 10.05
CA THR A 202 12.36 -10.82 8.76
C THR A 202 11.11 -11.38 8.10
N ALA A 203 10.26 -12.08 8.86
CA ALA A 203 9.00 -12.64 8.37
C ALA A 203 8.03 -11.56 7.89
N ALA A 204 7.90 -10.43 8.61
CA ALA A 204 7.08 -9.31 8.19
C ALA A 204 7.59 -8.69 6.87
N GLY A 205 8.90 -8.51 6.72
CA GLY A 205 9.52 -8.03 5.48
C GLY A 205 9.26 -8.98 4.31
N ALA A 206 9.54 -10.26 4.47
CA ALA A 206 9.33 -11.30 3.44
C ALA A 206 7.84 -11.41 3.05
N ALA A 207 6.91 -11.26 3.99
CA ALA A 207 5.48 -11.24 3.70
C ALA A 207 5.08 -10.01 2.87
N CYS A 208 5.65 -8.83 3.14
CA CYS A 208 5.46 -7.64 2.30
C CYS A 208 6.02 -7.86 0.88
N GLU A 209 7.20 -8.45 0.74
CA GLU A 209 7.80 -8.81 -0.55
C GLU A 209 6.91 -9.79 -1.33
N ARG A 210 6.35 -10.81 -0.66
CA ARG A 210 5.39 -11.74 -1.26
C ARG A 210 4.17 -11.01 -1.80
N ILE A 211 3.57 -10.09 -1.03
CA ILE A 211 2.44 -9.28 -1.49
C ILE A 211 2.84 -8.50 -2.75
N LYS A 212 4.01 -7.87 -2.78
CA LYS A 212 4.49 -7.11 -3.94
C LYS A 212 4.73 -7.99 -5.17
N SER A 213 5.35 -9.15 -4.99
CA SER A 213 5.75 -10.04 -6.10
C SER A 213 4.64 -10.95 -6.62
N SER A 214 3.50 -11.04 -5.92
CA SER A 214 2.38 -11.92 -6.29
C SER A 214 1.09 -11.12 -6.48
N PRO A 215 0.98 -10.29 -7.54
CA PRO A 215 -0.24 -9.57 -7.87
C PRO A 215 -1.39 -10.54 -8.22
N LEU A 216 -2.60 -10.02 -8.34
CA LEU A 216 -3.71 -10.80 -8.87
C LEU A 216 -3.40 -11.31 -10.29
N PRO A 217 -3.95 -12.48 -10.70
CA PRO A 217 -3.74 -12.99 -12.06
C PRO A 217 -4.17 -11.96 -13.12
N PHE A 218 -3.22 -11.53 -13.95
CA PHE A 218 -3.46 -10.48 -14.96
C PHE A 218 -4.65 -10.78 -15.88
N SER A 219 -4.80 -12.04 -16.32
CA SER A 219 -5.92 -12.45 -17.19
C SER A 219 -7.28 -12.26 -16.53
N TYR A 220 -7.36 -12.42 -15.20
CA TYR A 220 -8.59 -12.22 -14.44
C TYR A 220 -8.96 -10.73 -14.39
N SER A 221 -8.02 -9.86 -14.02
CA SER A 221 -8.22 -8.41 -14.00
C SER A 221 -8.54 -7.89 -15.41
N LEU A 222 -7.83 -8.35 -16.44
CA LEU A 222 -8.05 -7.95 -17.83
C LEU A 222 -9.45 -8.35 -18.34
N LEU A 223 -9.91 -9.56 -18.01
CA LEU A 223 -11.25 -10.01 -18.40
C LEU A 223 -12.33 -9.12 -17.81
N LEU A 224 -12.25 -8.84 -16.51
CA LEU A 224 -13.23 -7.98 -15.82
C LEU A 224 -13.22 -6.56 -16.35
N HIS A 225 -12.03 -5.97 -16.52
CA HIS A 225 -11.88 -4.66 -17.10
C HIS A 225 -12.54 -4.54 -18.47
N ARG A 226 -12.21 -5.45 -19.40
CA ARG A 226 -12.79 -5.46 -20.74
C ARG A 226 -14.30 -5.64 -20.72
N THR A 227 -14.79 -6.56 -19.89
CA THR A 227 -16.23 -6.84 -19.79
C THR A 227 -16.99 -5.65 -19.22
N ALA A 228 -16.45 -4.98 -18.18
CA ALA A 228 -17.07 -3.78 -17.61
C ALA A 228 -17.16 -2.63 -18.62
N TYR A 229 -16.08 -2.41 -19.39
CA TYR A 229 -16.07 -1.38 -20.42
C TYR A 229 -17.03 -1.70 -21.56
N LEU A 230 -16.98 -2.92 -22.11
CA LEU A 230 -17.91 -3.34 -23.17
C LEU A 230 -19.37 -3.24 -22.71
N TYR A 231 -19.66 -3.69 -21.50
CA TYR A 231 -20.99 -3.60 -20.92
C TYR A 231 -21.46 -2.14 -20.86
N CYS A 232 -20.68 -1.23 -20.30
CA CYS A 232 -21.04 0.17 -20.15
C CYS A 232 -21.21 0.88 -21.51
N PHE A 233 -20.30 0.63 -22.47
CA PHE A 233 -20.36 1.27 -23.80
C PHE A 233 -21.51 0.73 -24.68
N LEU A 234 -21.93 -0.51 -24.49
CA LEU A 234 -23.06 -1.07 -25.21
C LEU A 234 -24.42 -0.77 -24.55
N LEU A 235 -24.42 -0.46 -23.26
CA LEU A 235 -25.63 -0.24 -22.46
C LEU A 235 -26.59 0.84 -23.04
N PRO A 236 -26.12 1.99 -23.58
CA PRO A 236 -27.01 3.00 -24.19
C PRO A 236 -27.91 2.43 -25.27
N PHE A 237 -27.39 1.53 -26.12
CA PHE A 237 -28.16 0.91 -27.22
C PHE A 237 -29.26 -0.04 -26.70
N GLY A 238 -29.05 -0.68 -25.55
CA GLY A 238 -30.06 -1.54 -24.95
C GLY A 238 -31.13 -0.78 -24.16
N LEU A 239 -30.84 0.46 -23.74
CA LEU A 239 -31.75 1.23 -22.90
C LEU A 239 -32.57 2.30 -23.66
N VAL A 240 -32.06 2.79 -24.80
CA VAL A 240 -32.66 3.93 -25.49
C VAL A 240 -34.12 3.71 -25.87
N ASP A 241 -34.49 2.51 -26.31
CA ASP A 241 -35.87 2.17 -26.67
C ASP A 241 -36.79 2.00 -25.45
N SER A 242 -36.23 1.71 -24.27
CA SER A 242 -37.00 1.45 -23.06
C SER A 242 -37.23 2.70 -22.22
N ILE A 243 -36.21 3.55 -22.05
CA ILE A 243 -36.24 4.70 -21.14
C ILE A 243 -36.00 6.07 -21.84
N GLY A 244 -35.77 6.07 -23.15
CA GLY A 244 -35.68 7.29 -23.97
C GLY A 244 -34.69 8.32 -23.41
N LEU A 245 -35.15 9.56 -23.15
CA LEU A 245 -34.32 10.67 -22.67
C LEU A 245 -33.64 10.44 -21.32
N MET A 246 -34.07 9.46 -20.53
CA MET A 246 -33.39 9.11 -19.27
C MET A 246 -32.16 8.25 -19.47
N THR A 247 -31.92 7.76 -20.68
CA THR A 247 -30.76 6.86 -21.00
C THR A 247 -29.43 7.44 -20.55
N PRO A 248 -29.03 8.68 -20.88
CA PRO A 248 -27.73 9.21 -20.49
C PRO A 248 -27.55 9.28 -18.96
N PHE A 249 -28.61 9.58 -18.24
CA PHE A 249 -28.58 9.69 -16.78
C PHE A 249 -28.38 8.31 -16.13
N VAL A 250 -29.14 7.30 -16.56
CA VAL A 250 -29.01 5.94 -16.03
C VAL A 250 -27.65 5.34 -16.41
N VAL A 251 -27.21 5.52 -17.65
CA VAL A 251 -25.89 5.07 -18.12
C VAL A 251 -24.76 5.73 -17.32
N ALA A 252 -24.86 7.02 -17.00
CA ALA A 252 -23.87 7.71 -16.20
C ALA A 252 -23.72 7.08 -14.80
N ILE A 253 -24.83 6.74 -14.14
CA ILE A 253 -24.81 6.08 -12.82
C ILE A 253 -24.20 4.70 -12.90
N VAL A 254 -24.63 3.90 -13.87
CA VAL A 254 -24.13 2.51 -14.06
C VAL A 254 -22.65 2.51 -14.41
N ALA A 255 -22.23 3.36 -15.35
CA ALA A 255 -20.83 3.48 -15.75
C ALA A 255 -19.94 4.01 -14.61
N TYR A 256 -20.40 4.99 -13.83
CA TYR A 256 -19.71 5.43 -12.63
C TYR A 256 -19.48 4.28 -11.65
N THR A 257 -20.49 3.42 -11.46
CA THR A 257 -20.40 2.28 -10.55
C THR A 257 -19.39 1.25 -11.06
N PHE A 258 -19.50 0.79 -12.30
CA PHE A 258 -18.63 -0.26 -12.82
C PHE A 258 -17.19 0.21 -13.05
N PHE A 259 -16.99 1.37 -13.67
CA PHE A 259 -15.66 1.96 -13.83
C PHE A 259 -15.03 2.31 -12.49
N GLY A 260 -15.86 2.79 -11.54
CA GLY A 260 -15.41 3.10 -10.18
C GLY A 260 -14.97 1.87 -9.41
N LEU A 261 -15.71 0.77 -9.48
CA LEU A 261 -15.33 -0.50 -8.82
C LEU A 261 -14.09 -1.11 -9.46
N ASP A 262 -13.95 -1.04 -10.78
CA ASP A 262 -12.78 -1.53 -11.51
C ASP A 262 -11.52 -0.74 -11.11
N ALA A 263 -11.57 0.60 -11.19
CA ALA A 263 -10.46 1.47 -10.83
C ALA A 263 -10.13 1.43 -9.32
N LEU A 264 -11.13 1.22 -8.45
CA LEU A 264 -10.89 1.03 -7.02
C LEU A 264 -10.10 -0.26 -6.77
N GLY A 265 -10.44 -1.34 -7.48
CA GLY A 265 -9.68 -2.59 -7.43
C GLY A 265 -8.21 -2.37 -7.79
N ASP A 266 -7.94 -1.67 -8.90
CA ASP A 266 -6.58 -1.35 -9.34
C ASP A 266 -5.81 -0.52 -8.29
N GLU A 267 -6.45 0.47 -7.67
CA GLU A 267 -5.81 1.33 -6.67
C GLU A 267 -5.42 0.57 -5.40
N ILE A 268 -6.30 -0.30 -4.88
CA ILE A 268 -6.02 -1.04 -3.64
C ILE A 268 -5.22 -2.33 -3.84
N GLU A 269 -5.04 -2.79 -5.09
CA GLU A 269 -4.22 -3.96 -5.41
C GLU A 269 -2.73 -3.74 -5.07
N GLU A 270 -2.22 -2.51 -5.21
CA GLU A 270 -0.83 -2.10 -4.97
C GLU A 270 -0.68 -1.26 -3.69
N PRO A 271 -0.66 -1.86 -2.48
CA PRO A 271 -0.74 -1.12 -1.22
C PRO A 271 0.49 -0.28 -0.89
N PHE A 272 1.64 -0.52 -1.54
CA PHE A 272 2.93 0.08 -1.21
C PHE A 272 3.34 1.24 -2.13
N GLY A 273 2.47 1.65 -3.05
CA GLY A 273 2.74 2.71 -4.02
C GLY A 273 2.76 4.12 -3.42
N LEU A 274 2.48 5.10 -4.29
CA LEU A 274 2.47 6.53 -3.97
C LEU A 274 1.10 7.19 -4.26
N LEU A 275 0.07 6.39 -4.52
CA LEU A 275 -1.27 6.90 -4.72
C LEU A 275 -1.90 7.38 -3.41
N ALA A 276 -2.92 8.19 -3.54
CA ALA A 276 -3.55 8.85 -2.39
C ALA A 276 -4.11 7.89 -1.33
N ASN A 277 -4.49 6.67 -1.72
CA ASN A 277 -5.04 5.66 -0.81
C ASN A 277 -4.05 4.57 -0.41
N ASP A 278 -2.80 4.60 -0.93
CA ASP A 278 -1.76 3.66 -0.53
C ASP A 278 -1.35 3.83 0.93
N LEU A 279 -0.65 2.83 1.47
CA LEU A 279 -0.19 2.85 2.85
C LEU A 279 0.83 3.98 3.08
N PRO A 280 0.75 4.69 4.22
CA PRO A 280 1.62 5.82 4.52
C PRO A 280 2.98 5.33 5.05
N LEU A 281 3.78 4.71 4.19
CA LEU A 281 5.03 4.06 4.60
C LEU A 281 6.06 5.05 5.16
N ASP A 282 6.09 6.30 4.65
CA ASP A 282 6.99 7.32 5.18
C ASP A 282 6.61 7.70 6.62
N ALA A 283 5.31 7.83 6.89
CA ALA A 283 4.84 8.13 8.24
C ALA A 283 5.08 6.98 9.22
N ILE A 284 4.96 5.73 8.77
CA ILE A 284 5.25 4.56 9.61
C ILE A 284 6.76 4.47 9.88
N CYS A 285 7.61 4.64 8.86
CA CYS A 285 9.06 4.69 9.02
C CYS A 285 9.47 5.83 9.97
N ARG A 286 8.87 7.01 9.83
CA ARG A 286 9.09 8.14 10.74
C ARG A 286 8.69 7.80 12.18
N THR A 287 7.61 7.08 12.39
CA THR A 287 7.18 6.64 13.72
C THR A 287 8.19 5.66 14.32
N ILE A 288 8.68 4.70 13.53
CA ILE A 288 9.74 3.78 13.96
C ILE A 288 11.01 4.57 14.32
N GLU A 289 11.42 5.54 13.48
CA GLU A 289 12.57 6.39 13.75
C GLU A 289 12.44 7.14 15.10
N ILE A 290 11.29 7.78 15.33
CA ILE A 290 11.02 8.50 16.58
C ILE A 290 11.15 7.57 17.78
N ASP A 291 10.49 6.42 17.75
CA ASP A 291 10.49 5.45 18.85
C ASP A 291 11.91 4.93 19.14
N MET A 292 12.68 4.61 18.10
CA MET A 292 14.04 4.08 18.23
C MET A 292 15.00 5.15 18.76
N ARG A 293 14.91 6.39 18.31
CA ARG A 293 15.72 7.50 18.78
C ARG A 293 15.41 7.85 20.25
N GLN A 294 14.13 7.88 20.62
CA GLN A 294 13.73 8.07 22.02
C GLN A 294 14.24 6.95 22.92
N ALA A 295 14.20 5.71 22.45
CA ALA A 295 14.76 4.58 23.21
C ALA A 295 16.28 4.71 23.46
N LEU A 296 17.00 5.41 22.58
CA LEU A 296 18.43 5.76 22.75
C LEU A 296 18.65 7.09 23.49
N GLY A 297 17.64 7.65 24.13
CA GLY A 297 17.74 8.87 24.94
C GLY A 297 17.74 10.19 24.16
N ASP A 298 17.37 10.16 22.87
CA ASP A 298 17.22 11.40 22.10
C ASP A 298 16.05 12.22 22.63
N THR A 299 16.34 13.41 23.11
CA THR A 299 15.35 14.36 23.66
C THR A 299 14.68 15.23 22.61
N ALA A 300 15.20 15.24 21.37
CA ALA A 300 14.70 16.05 20.27
C ALA A 300 14.52 15.23 18.98
N PRO A 301 13.73 14.12 19.02
CA PRO A 301 13.47 13.36 17.82
C PRO A 301 12.69 14.19 16.81
N PRO A 302 12.72 13.84 15.51
CA PRO A 302 11.95 14.56 14.51
C PRO A 302 10.45 14.47 14.80
N SER A 303 9.68 15.46 14.37
CA SER A 303 8.24 15.44 14.50
C SER A 303 7.60 14.35 13.62
N ALA A 304 6.46 13.81 14.07
CA ALA A 304 5.64 12.93 13.25
C ALA A 304 5.16 13.64 11.98
N LEU A 305 5.12 12.91 10.87
CA LEU A 305 4.62 13.46 9.62
C LEU A 305 3.13 13.79 9.74
N GLN A 306 2.77 14.97 9.26
CA GLN A 306 1.37 15.42 9.23
C GLN A 306 0.81 15.31 7.81
N PRO A 307 -0.49 15.06 7.67
CA PRO A 307 -1.12 15.02 6.35
C PRO A 307 -0.99 16.36 5.62
N ILE A 308 -0.51 16.34 4.39
CA ILE A 308 -0.51 17.50 3.49
C ILE A 308 -1.71 17.33 2.55
N ASP A 309 -2.61 18.31 2.49
CA ASP A 309 -3.83 18.25 1.68
C ASP A 309 -4.65 16.96 1.93
N TYR A 310 -4.75 16.55 3.18
CA TYR A 310 -5.36 15.29 3.64
C TYR A 310 -4.60 14.02 3.23
N CYS A 311 -3.47 14.08 2.55
CA CYS A 311 -2.68 12.92 2.16
C CYS A 311 -1.50 12.74 3.12
N LEU A 312 -1.46 11.62 3.81
CA LEU A 312 -0.32 11.14 4.60
C LEU A 312 0.40 10.07 3.76
N MET A 313 1.69 10.26 3.55
CA MET A 313 2.53 9.32 2.80
C MET A 313 3.41 8.48 3.73
#